data_f72c95fcdd66a43c49dca56477771b79
#
_entry.id   f72c95fcdd66a43c49dca56477771b79
#
_cell.length_a   1.000
_cell.length_b   1.000
_cell.length_c   1.000
_cell.angle_alpha   90.00
_cell.angle_beta   90.00
_cell.angle_gamma   90.00
#
_symmetry.space_group_name_H-M   'P 1'
#
loop_
_entity.id
_entity.type
_entity.pdbx_description
1 polymer ?
#
loop_
_entity_poly.entity_id
_entity_poly.type
_entity_poly.pdbx_seq_one_letter_code
_entity_poly.pdbx_strand_id
1 'polypeptide(L)'
;MADRISSRTASRRAAGLFAWTLTLLIATPLILFIVTILLIKQDKYYYFASSTDVDSGASDGRLALNGWRGLFRFPFALLFAAALTFGSIRLVGKVNPLIIYSSSYAVWAMSISIFYSSFWLIMRGSSYVRPSALHRGYSLMWLFVITWAFQIFVAVCEDRFHIGAFYFAAFFHTGVFLAVLISLLELFALPSKSVFARQSQDADPPANYFASNDGEDEEQEEQEQEATETTPLRAGEEGYGAAAAGEDQTTFATTYRRRSVQGAEADSQVPASTSTSTPYGNEQSWSAHLPSWTWFLQLLVLAPVHLMIVGNTALVQTTSMAQTSVDGSDMITPLLGVGFLTIILLFPLTPFIHRIGHQLPTFLFLAFAGTLIYNLSAFPFSANYRFKYFFQQTIDLDLNTNQVAIHGVPEYTRQIIQSLPGVAGQSIECQPSNRVAVCVYDGSANPPNVVDNVQLKDLVTITATKSSDGKSVNLQLDALDTRTCTIEFSSPVAGFAVENAAPIEKRTNAGVSSVRLWRRKWEGPWNVSLQLGSNFAMASEPADDMEVAVNDELRVRAAPLEITASCSWSDANVASRIPAFTEFKRYAPGWSTVSKASVGLVEVKKTIKV
;
A
#
# COMPACT_ATOMS: atom_id res chain seq x y z
N MET A 1 5.89 18.67 -35.09
CA MET A 1 5.05 19.82 -34.72
C MET A 1 3.98 19.42 -33.69
N ALA A 2 3.35 18.26 -33.81
CA ALA A 2 2.39 17.73 -32.83
C ALA A 2 3.01 17.51 -31.43
N ASP A 3 4.22 16.97 -31.33
CA ASP A 3 4.92 16.73 -30.06
C ASP A 3 5.25 18.03 -29.30
N ARG A 4 5.57 19.11 -29.99
CA ARG A 4 5.82 20.43 -29.35
C ARG A 4 4.52 21.08 -28.84
N ILE A 5 3.39 20.81 -29.48
CA ILE A 5 2.08 21.30 -29.03
C ILE A 5 1.62 20.48 -27.80
N SER A 6 1.82 19.16 -27.82
CA SER A 6 1.53 18.28 -26.70
C SER A 6 2.37 18.63 -25.47
N SER A 7 3.67 18.86 -25.61
CA SER A 7 4.54 19.24 -24.49
C SER A 7 4.20 20.61 -23.88
N ARG A 8 3.82 21.60 -24.71
CA ARG A 8 3.40 22.93 -24.22
C ARG A 8 2.07 22.90 -23.49
N THR A 9 1.12 22.07 -23.92
CA THR A 9 -0.17 21.91 -23.24
C THR A 9 -0.02 21.15 -21.92
N ALA A 10 0.81 20.13 -21.87
CA ALA A 10 1.15 19.40 -20.63
C ALA A 10 1.83 20.33 -19.62
N SER A 11 2.81 21.14 -20.04
CA SER A 11 3.50 22.12 -19.19
C SER A 11 2.55 23.18 -18.63
N ARG A 12 1.61 23.72 -19.44
CA ARG A 12 0.61 24.68 -18.94
C ARG A 12 -0.37 24.07 -17.94
N ARG A 13 -0.76 22.79 -18.12
CA ARG A 13 -1.63 22.09 -17.16
C ARG A 13 -0.92 21.83 -15.85
N ALA A 14 0.35 21.42 -15.89
CA ALA A 14 1.17 21.22 -14.70
C ALA A 14 1.36 22.54 -13.93
N ALA A 15 1.65 23.65 -14.61
CA ALA A 15 1.76 24.97 -13.99
C ALA A 15 0.43 25.44 -13.37
N GLY A 16 -0.71 25.11 -13.97
CA GLY A 16 -2.03 25.43 -13.42
C GLY A 16 -2.34 24.64 -12.15
N LEU A 17 -2.00 23.35 -12.10
CA LEU A 17 -2.15 22.51 -10.91
C LEU A 17 -1.25 22.99 -9.77
N PHE A 18 0.01 23.27 -10.04
CA PHE A 18 0.96 23.79 -9.06
C PHE A 18 0.48 25.13 -8.47
N ALA A 19 -0.02 26.04 -9.31
CA ALA A 19 -0.58 27.30 -8.82
C ALA A 19 -1.80 27.09 -7.91
N TRP A 20 -2.65 26.11 -8.19
CA TRP A 20 -3.79 25.77 -7.35
C TRP A 20 -3.35 25.13 -6.02
N THR A 21 -2.44 24.16 -6.03
CA THR A 21 -1.90 23.55 -4.80
C THR A 21 -1.25 24.59 -3.91
N LEU A 22 -0.48 25.52 -4.46
CA LEU A 22 0.14 26.62 -3.74
C LEU A 22 -0.91 27.59 -3.16
N THR A 23 -1.96 27.91 -3.93
CA THR A 23 -3.05 28.75 -3.47
C THR A 23 -3.78 28.12 -2.28
N LEU A 24 -4.12 26.83 -2.34
CA LEU A 24 -4.74 26.11 -1.23
C LEU A 24 -3.82 26.08 0.00
N LEU A 25 -2.53 25.87 -0.20
CA LEU A 25 -1.54 25.77 0.87
C LEU A 25 -1.42 27.08 1.69
N ILE A 26 -1.62 28.23 1.06
CA ILE A 26 -1.54 29.55 1.70
C ILE A 26 -2.93 30.02 2.17
N ALA A 27 -3.94 29.90 1.33
CA ALA A 27 -5.26 30.47 1.61
C ALA A 27 -5.99 29.73 2.74
N THR A 28 -5.89 28.39 2.81
CA THR A 28 -6.65 27.63 3.80
C THR A 28 -6.24 27.92 5.24
N PRO A 29 -4.95 27.90 5.65
CA PRO A 29 -4.57 28.25 7.00
C PRO A 29 -4.82 29.73 7.31
N LEU A 30 -4.67 30.62 6.31
CA LEU A 30 -4.94 32.05 6.49
C LEU A 30 -6.43 32.33 6.82
N ILE A 31 -7.35 31.67 6.09
CA ILE A 31 -8.79 31.79 6.36
C ILE A 31 -9.13 31.26 7.76
N LEU A 32 -8.61 30.08 8.14
CA LEU A 32 -8.84 29.52 9.47
C LEU A 32 -8.29 30.44 10.57
N PHE A 33 -7.12 31.03 10.35
CA PHE A 33 -6.52 32.00 11.27
C PHE A 33 -7.39 33.26 11.43
N ILE A 34 -7.90 33.82 10.33
CA ILE A 34 -8.80 34.97 10.36
C ILE A 34 -10.07 34.64 11.15
N VAL A 35 -10.70 33.49 10.89
CA VAL A 35 -11.91 33.05 11.61
C VAL A 35 -11.63 32.88 13.10
N THR A 36 -10.48 32.33 13.47
CA THR A 36 -10.05 32.17 14.86
C THR A 36 -9.89 33.53 15.54
N ILE A 37 -9.27 34.54 14.88
CA ILE A 37 -9.14 35.89 15.40
C ILE A 37 -10.52 36.53 15.62
N LEU A 38 -11.46 36.31 14.67
CA LEU A 38 -12.82 36.84 14.81
C LEU A 38 -13.55 36.21 16.01
N LEU A 39 -13.40 34.91 16.25
CA LEU A 39 -13.94 34.22 17.43
C LEU A 39 -13.38 34.81 18.72
N ILE A 40 -12.07 35.04 18.79
CA ILE A 40 -11.42 35.68 19.96
C ILE A 40 -11.92 37.09 20.17
N LYS A 41 -12.01 37.92 19.13
CA LYS A 41 -12.50 39.30 19.22
C LYS A 41 -13.96 39.42 19.68
N GLN A 42 -14.79 38.40 19.41
CA GLN A 42 -16.19 38.35 19.82
C GLN A 42 -16.39 37.66 21.17
N ASP A 43 -15.32 37.43 21.92
CA ASP A 43 -15.35 36.68 23.19
C ASP A 43 -16.04 35.30 23.05
N LYS A 44 -15.82 34.63 21.91
CA LYS A 44 -16.34 33.28 21.65
C LYS A 44 -15.36 32.23 22.07
N TYR A 45 -15.87 31.02 22.33
CA TYR A 45 -15.04 29.84 22.58
C TYR A 45 -14.32 29.40 21.32
N TYR A 46 -13.19 28.72 21.48
CA TYR A 46 -12.44 28.02 20.43
C TYR A 46 -11.80 26.75 21.00
N TYR A 47 -11.43 25.82 20.15
CA TYR A 47 -11.00 24.48 20.58
C TYR A 47 -9.80 24.46 21.52
N PHE A 48 -8.97 25.47 21.49
CA PHE A 48 -7.80 25.62 22.37
C PHE A 48 -8.06 26.55 23.55
N ALA A 49 -9.31 26.96 23.78
CA ALA A 49 -9.64 27.74 24.94
C ALA A 49 -9.42 26.96 26.23
N SER A 50 -8.75 27.55 27.19
CA SER A 50 -8.62 27.02 28.55
C SER A 50 -9.86 27.39 29.37
N SER A 51 -10.30 26.50 30.26
CA SER A 51 -11.36 26.80 31.23
C SER A 51 -10.97 27.89 32.22
N THR A 52 -9.68 28.11 32.44
CA THR A 52 -9.14 29.15 33.34
C THR A 52 -9.38 30.58 32.86
N ASP A 53 -9.75 30.80 31.58
CA ASP A 53 -10.15 32.13 31.09
C ASP A 53 -11.49 32.62 31.68
N VAL A 54 -12.23 31.73 32.36
CA VAL A 54 -13.54 32.06 32.96
C VAL A 54 -13.40 32.42 34.44
N ASP A 55 -12.38 31.90 35.13
CA ASP A 55 -12.15 32.10 36.56
C ASP A 55 -10.99 33.08 36.85
N SER A 56 -10.98 34.25 36.19
CA SER A 56 -9.93 35.26 36.44
C SER A 56 -9.98 35.92 37.82
N GLY A 57 -10.63 35.27 38.79
CA GLY A 57 -10.63 35.70 40.19
C GLY A 57 -9.71 34.87 41.10
N ALA A 58 -9.15 33.80 40.67
CA ALA A 58 -8.28 32.92 41.50
C ALA A 58 -6.80 33.13 41.15
N SER A 59 -6.09 33.71 42.09
CA SER A 59 -4.68 34.10 42.07
C SER A 59 -3.66 32.98 42.04
N ASP A 60 -3.91 31.84 41.43
CA ASP A 60 -2.97 30.77 41.33
C ASP A 60 -2.53 30.53 39.90
N GLY A 61 -1.34 31.04 39.55
CA GLY A 61 -0.72 31.02 38.22
C GLY A 61 -0.32 29.63 37.66
N ARG A 62 -1.06 28.59 38.00
CA ARG A 62 -0.99 27.30 37.32
C ARG A 62 -1.83 27.38 36.06
N LEU A 63 -1.18 27.65 34.94
CA LEU A 63 -1.72 27.35 33.63
C LEU A 63 -2.28 25.91 33.65
N ALA A 64 -3.58 25.77 33.86
CA ALA A 64 -4.22 24.47 33.82
C ALA A 64 -4.22 24.01 32.36
N LEU A 65 -3.17 23.31 31.96
CA LEU A 65 -3.01 22.62 30.68
C LEU A 65 -4.09 21.53 30.46
N ASN A 66 -5.11 21.51 31.29
CA ASN A 66 -6.20 20.54 31.26
C ASN A 66 -7.04 20.60 29.98
N GLY A 67 -7.20 21.78 29.40
CA GLY A 67 -7.92 21.97 28.12
C GLY A 67 -7.33 21.19 26.95
N TRP A 68 -6.07 20.84 27.01
CA TRP A 68 -5.34 20.13 25.94
C TRP A 68 -5.32 18.62 26.13
N ARG A 69 -5.87 18.11 27.21
CA ARG A 69 -5.97 16.66 27.42
C ARG A 69 -6.79 16.03 26.29
N GLY A 70 -6.25 14.99 25.67
CA GLY A 70 -6.89 14.30 24.55
C GLY A 70 -6.59 14.86 23.16
N LEU A 71 -5.94 16.03 23.03
CA LEU A 71 -5.52 16.56 21.72
C LEU A 71 -4.66 15.57 20.95
N PHE A 72 -3.70 14.91 21.60
CA PHE A 72 -2.78 13.97 20.96
C PHE A 72 -3.33 12.54 20.82
N ARG A 73 -4.56 12.27 21.27
CA ARG A 73 -5.13 10.91 21.13
C ARG A 73 -5.39 10.53 19.69
N PHE A 74 -5.80 11.48 18.86
CA PHE A 74 -6.03 11.21 17.44
C PHE A 74 -4.77 10.75 16.71
N PRO A 75 -3.64 11.47 16.73
CA PRO A 75 -2.42 11.00 16.08
C PRO A 75 -1.90 9.69 16.69
N PHE A 76 -2.03 9.49 18.00
CA PHE A 76 -1.67 8.23 18.63
C PHE A 76 -2.55 7.08 18.14
N ALA A 77 -3.88 7.27 18.08
CA ALA A 77 -4.80 6.29 17.53
C ALA A 77 -4.50 5.95 16.07
N LEU A 78 -4.16 6.96 15.27
CA LEU A 78 -3.79 6.79 13.87
C LEU A 78 -2.51 5.96 13.71
N LEU A 79 -1.46 6.32 14.47
CA LEU A 79 -0.19 5.58 14.42
C LEU A 79 -0.34 4.15 14.92
N PHE A 80 -1.10 3.94 15.99
CA PHE A 80 -1.36 2.60 16.54
C PHE A 80 -2.14 1.73 15.55
N ALA A 81 -3.23 2.27 14.97
CA ALA A 81 -4.02 1.56 13.98
C ALA A 81 -3.23 1.27 12.70
N ALA A 82 -2.43 2.22 12.23
CA ALA A 82 -1.55 2.02 11.09
C ALA A 82 -0.48 0.94 11.38
N ALA A 83 0.14 0.98 12.55
CA ALA A 83 1.15 -0.02 12.94
C ALA A 83 0.57 -1.44 12.98
N LEU A 84 -0.64 -1.63 13.53
CA LEU A 84 -1.32 -2.93 13.53
C LEU A 84 -1.73 -3.38 12.12
N THR A 85 -2.18 -2.45 11.28
CA THR A 85 -2.54 -2.75 9.89
C THR A 85 -1.32 -3.20 9.10
N PHE A 86 -0.22 -2.43 9.13
CA PHE A 86 1.01 -2.80 8.44
C PHE A 86 1.69 -4.03 9.07
N GLY A 87 1.56 -4.22 10.38
CA GLY A 87 2.04 -5.42 11.08
C GLY A 87 1.33 -6.69 10.60
N SER A 88 0.00 -6.66 10.49
CA SER A 88 -0.79 -7.79 9.96
C SER A 88 -0.49 -8.06 8.48
N ILE A 89 -0.36 -7.02 7.67
CA ILE A 89 0.04 -7.12 6.26
C ILE A 89 1.43 -7.73 6.13
N ARG A 90 2.39 -7.30 6.94
CA ARG A 90 3.75 -7.85 6.93
C ARG A 90 3.77 -9.32 7.37
N LEU A 91 2.92 -9.70 8.32
CA LEU A 91 2.77 -11.09 8.74
C LEU A 91 2.25 -11.95 7.58
N VAL A 92 1.17 -11.53 6.91
CA VAL A 92 0.63 -12.20 5.71
C VAL A 92 1.70 -12.25 4.60
N GLY A 93 2.42 -11.15 4.37
CA GLY A 93 3.49 -11.08 3.38
C GLY A 93 4.68 -12.01 3.65
N LYS A 94 4.89 -12.42 4.91
CA LYS A 94 5.92 -13.41 5.27
C LYS A 94 5.44 -14.85 5.16
N VAL A 95 4.18 -15.11 5.54
CA VAL A 95 3.65 -16.49 5.64
C VAL A 95 2.99 -16.92 4.33
N ASN A 96 2.16 -16.08 3.74
CA ASN A 96 1.40 -16.39 2.53
C ASN A 96 1.26 -15.17 1.60
N PRO A 97 2.38 -14.70 0.99
CA PRO A 97 2.37 -13.46 0.20
C PRO A 97 1.48 -13.53 -1.03
N LEU A 98 1.24 -14.73 -1.56
CA LEU A 98 0.49 -14.93 -2.79
C LEU A 98 -1.03 -14.90 -2.61
N ILE A 99 -1.52 -14.93 -1.37
CA ILE A 99 -2.97 -14.91 -1.09
C ILE A 99 -3.68 -13.68 -1.68
N ILE A 100 -2.96 -12.57 -1.82
CA ILE A 100 -3.51 -11.33 -2.36
C ILE A 100 -4.01 -11.46 -3.80
N TYR A 101 -3.43 -12.36 -4.59
CA TYR A 101 -3.81 -12.55 -6.00
C TYR A 101 -5.13 -13.27 -6.16
N SER A 102 -5.44 -14.21 -5.27
CA SER A 102 -6.70 -14.98 -5.32
C SER A 102 -7.78 -14.42 -4.41
N SER A 103 -7.40 -13.84 -3.28
CA SER A 103 -8.30 -13.42 -2.22
C SER A 103 -8.03 -11.98 -1.78
N SER A 104 -7.83 -11.07 -2.74
CA SER A 104 -7.56 -9.65 -2.47
C SER A 104 -8.62 -9.00 -1.57
N TYR A 105 -9.91 -9.37 -1.73
CA TYR A 105 -10.99 -8.88 -0.86
C TYR A 105 -10.85 -9.34 0.60
N ALA A 106 -10.32 -10.53 0.86
CA ALA A 106 -10.05 -10.99 2.23
C ALA A 106 -8.93 -10.18 2.88
N VAL A 107 -7.91 -9.79 2.11
CA VAL A 107 -6.84 -8.90 2.58
C VAL A 107 -7.37 -7.49 2.86
N TRP A 108 -8.26 -6.97 2.01
CA TRP A 108 -8.96 -5.71 2.26
C TRP A 108 -9.82 -5.77 3.53
N ALA A 109 -10.63 -6.81 3.68
CA ALA A 109 -11.47 -7.00 4.86
C ALA A 109 -10.64 -7.06 6.14
N MET A 110 -9.52 -7.79 6.13
CA MET A 110 -8.56 -7.84 7.23
C MET A 110 -8.02 -6.45 7.57
N SER A 111 -7.55 -5.70 6.56
CA SER A 111 -6.92 -4.39 6.76
C SER A 111 -7.92 -3.34 7.27
N ILE A 112 -9.11 -3.27 6.67
CA ILE A 112 -10.19 -2.36 7.09
C ILE A 112 -10.63 -2.68 8.52
N SER A 113 -10.82 -3.96 8.83
CA SER A 113 -11.33 -4.41 10.13
C SER A 113 -10.35 -4.10 11.26
N ILE A 114 -9.05 -4.37 11.08
CA ILE A 114 -8.05 -4.07 12.12
C ILE A 114 -7.84 -2.57 12.29
N PHE A 115 -7.75 -1.82 11.20
CA PHE A 115 -7.58 -0.37 11.29
C PHE A 115 -8.76 0.27 12.03
N TYR A 116 -9.99 -0.04 11.63
CA TYR A 116 -11.18 0.56 12.20
C TYR A 116 -11.37 0.18 13.67
N SER A 117 -11.27 -1.09 14.02
CA SER A 117 -11.47 -1.56 15.40
C SER A 117 -10.41 -1.04 16.36
N SER A 118 -9.11 -1.04 15.96
CA SER A 118 -8.03 -0.53 16.78
C SER A 118 -8.07 1.00 16.93
N PHE A 119 -8.41 1.72 15.88
CA PHE A 119 -8.62 3.17 15.95
C PHE A 119 -9.78 3.52 16.87
N TRP A 120 -10.92 2.81 16.74
CA TRP A 120 -12.07 2.98 17.61
C TRP A 120 -11.73 2.73 19.07
N LEU A 121 -10.97 1.67 19.37
CA LEU A 121 -10.59 1.32 20.73
C LEU A 121 -9.90 2.50 21.45
N ILE A 122 -8.97 3.16 20.79
CA ILE A 122 -8.26 4.31 21.34
C ILE A 122 -9.15 5.55 21.41
N MET A 123 -9.93 5.82 20.36
CA MET A 123 -10.77 7.01 20.28
C MET A 123 -11.99 6.91 21.20
N ARG A 124 -12.61 5.74 21.35
CA ARG A 124 -13.73 5.53 22.27
C ARG A 124 -13.31 5.75 23.71
N GLY A 125 -12.14 5.27 24.11
CA GLY A 125 -11.58 5.52 25.44
C GLY A 125 -11.46 7.02 25.77
N SER A 126 -11.34 7.90 24.77
CA SER A 126 -11.27 9.35 24.98
C SER A 126 -12.60 9.98 25.35
N SER A 127 -13.74 9.41 24.99
CA SER A 127 -15.05 9.96 25.31
C SER A 127 -15.38 9.92 26.82
N TYR A 128 -14.63 9.18 27.62
CA TYR A 128 -14.68 9.24 29.08
C TYR A 128 -14.12 10.54 29.65
N VAL A 129 -13.18 11.14 28.93
CA VAL A 129 -12.42 12.26 29.46
C VAL A 129 -12.95 13.58 28.89
N ARG A 130 -13.64 13.54 27.71
CA ARG A 130 -14.06 14.76 27.04
C ARG A 130 -15.38 14.58 26.27
N PRO A 131 -16.18 15.66 26.10
CA PRO A 131 -17.36 15.63 25.25
C PRO A 131 -17.05 15.22 23.81
N SER A 132 -17.93 14.45 23.20
CA SER A 132 -17.75 13.92 21.84
C SER A 132 -17.58 15.00 20.76
N ALA A 133 -18.22 16.15 20.93
CA ALA A 133 -18.10 17.26 20.01
C ALA A 133 -16.67 17.85 19.99
N LEU A 134 -16.02 17.93 21.14
CA LEU A 134 -14.63 18.39 21.24
C LEU A 134 -13.65 17.43 20.57
N HIS A 135 -13.86 16.12 20.71
CA HIS A 135 -13.04 15.13 20.02
C HIS A 135 -13.14 15.23 18.51
N ARG A 136 -14.33 15.51 17.98
CA ARG A 136 -14.55 15.75 16.56
C ARG A 136 -13.71 16.93 16.08
N GLY A 137 -13.77 18.07 16.79
CA GLY A 137 -12.98 19.26 16.49
C GLY A 137 -11.48 18.98 16.46
N TYR A 138 -10.94 18.34 17.49
CA TYR A 138 -9.52 17.97 17.53
C TYR A 138 -9.13 17.03 16.39
N SER A 139 -9.96 16.04 16.09
CA SER A 139 -9.70 15.11 15.00
C SER A 139 -9.67 15.81 13.64
N LEU A 140 -10.60 16.74 13.39
CA LEU A 140 -10.64 17.53 12.15
C LEU A 140 -9.41 18.44 12.03
N MET A 141 -8.96 19.06 13.13
CA MET A 141 -7.75 19.88 13.14
C MET A 141 -6.49 19.08 12.83
N TRP A 142 -6.35 17.88 13.41
CA TRP A 142 -5.24 16.99 13.07
C TRP A 142 -5.29 16.52 11.62
N LEU A 143 -6.49 16.20 11.11
CA LEU A 143 -6.64 15.88 9.68
C LEU A 143 -6.21 17.06 8.81
N PHE A 144 -6.55 18.29 9.20
CA PHE A 144 -6.11 19.48 8.47
C PHE A 144 -4.57 19.58 8.46
N VAL A 145 -3.93 19.43 9.61
CA VAL A 145 -2.45 19.48 9.71
C VAL A 145 -1.81 18.39 8.84
N ILE A 146 -2.32 17.16 8.89
CA ILE A 146 -1.80 16.04 8.09
C ILE A 146 -1.98 16.30 6.60
N THR A 147 -3.17 16.72 6.18
CA THR A 147 -3.45 16.99 4.76
C THR A 147 -2.71 18.21 4.25
N TRP A 148 -2.50 19.22 5.08
CA TRP A 148 -1.69 20.39 4.75
C TRP A 148 -0.22 20.02 4.57
N ALA A 149 0.36 19.23 5.49
CA ALA A 149 1.72 18.70 5.35
C ALA A 149 1.86 17.84 4.07
N PHE A 150 0.83 17.03 3.76
CA PHE A 150 0.81 16.25 2.52
C PHE A 150 0.74 17.15 1.27
N GLN A 151 0.03 18.27 1.33
CA GLN A 151 0.02 19.26 0.24
C GLN A 151 1.40 19.89 -0.03
N ILE A 152 2.20 20.10 1.02
CA ILE A 152 3.60 20.56 0.85
C ILE A 152 4.39 19.51 0.06
N PHE A 153 4.25 18.23 0.45
CA PHE A 153 4.89 17.13 -0.27
C PHE A 153 4.44 17.07 -1.74
N VAL A 154 3.15 17.21 -2.00
CA VAL A 154 2.58 17.23 -3.36
C VAL A 154 3.14 18.39 -4.17
N ALA A 155 3.20 19.60 -3.60
CA ALA A 155 3.78 20.77 -4.27
C ALA A 155 5.25 20.53 -4.67
N VAL A 156 6.05 19.90 -3.79
CA VAL A 156 7.43 19.53 -4.10
C VAL A 156 7.50 18.48 -5.22
N CYS A 157 6.58 17.50 -5.23
CA CYS A 157 6.53 16.49 -6.30
C CYS A 157 6.11 17.09 -7.65
N GLU A 158 5.19 18.03 -7.65
CA GLU A 158 4.77 18.75 -8.86
C GLU A 158 5.91 19.62 -9.43
N ASP A 159 6.64 20.33 -8.56
CA ASP A 159 7.75 21.19 -8.98
C ASP A 159 8.98 20.39 -9.44
N ARG A 160 9.45 19.43 -8.62
CA ARG A 160 10.69 18.68 -8.87
C ARG A 160 10.57 17.58 -9.88
N PHE A 161 9.44 16.83 -9.85
CA PHE A 161 9.26 15.61 -10.63
C PHE A 161 8.21 15.74 -11.73
N HIS A 162 7.53 16.88 -11.82
CA HIS A 162 6.46 17.16 -12.78
C HIS A 162 5.32 16.11 -12.73
N ILE A 163 5.03 15.56 -11.55
CA ILE A 163 4.01 14.55 -11.31
C ILE A 163 2.69 15.24 -10.97
N GLY A 164 1.80 15.37 -11.95
CA GLY A 164 0.46 15.94 -11.74
C GLY A 164 -0.60 14.92 -11.28
N ALA A 165 -0.21 13.73 -10.83
CA ALA A 165 -1.15 12.66 -10.46
C ALA A 165 -1.81 12.85 -9.07
N PHE A 166 -1.32 13.78 -8.25
CA PHE A 166 -1.77 13.95 -6.86
C PHE A 166 -2.95 14.92 -6.69
N TYR A 167 -3.70 15.23 -7.75
CA TYR A 167 -4.85 16.14 -7.70
C TYR A 167 -5.90 15.74 -6.65
N PHE A 168 -6.02 14.45 -6.32
CA PHE A 168 -6.92 13.95 -5.27
C PHE A 168 -6.59 14.52 -3.90
N ALA A 169 -5.32 14.83 -3.62
CA ALA A 169 -4.89 15.43 -2.37
C ALA A 169 -5.47 16.84 -2.20
N ALA A 170 -5.54 17.63 -3.27
CA ALA A 170 -6.14 18.96 -3.24
C ALA A 170 -7.64 18.90 -2.94
N PHE A 171 -8.37 17.96 -3.54
CA PHE A 171 -9.78 17.74 -3.25
C PHE A 171 -10.01 17.31 -1.80
N PHE A 172 -9.20 16.37 -1.31
CA PHE A 172 -9.32 15.91 0.07
C PHE A 172 -8.96 17.02 1.06
N HIS A 173 -7.88 17.75 0.84
CA HIS A 173 -7.51 18.90 1.68
C HIS A 173 -8.61 19.97 1.71
N THR A 174 -9.24 20.28 0.56
CA THR A 174 -10.37 21.20 0.48
C THR A 174 -11.56 20.71 1.31
N GLY A 175 -11.90 19.42 1.22
CA GLY A 175 -12.95 18.81 2.03
C GLY A 175 -12.68 18.92 3.53
N VAL A 176 -11.43 18.62 3.94
CA VAL A 176 -11.00 18.75 5.34
C VAL A 176 -11.03 20.21 5.79
N PHE A 177 -10.53 21.14 4.98
CA PHE A 177 -10.59 22.59 5.25
C PHE A 177 -12.03 23.06 5.49
N LEU A 178 -12.96 22.68 4.61
CA LEU A 178 -14.38 23.06 4.76
C LEU A 178 -14.99 22.43 6.02
N ALA A 179 -14.65 21.18 6.35
CA ALA A 179 -15.13 20.54 7.58
C ALA A 179 -14.60 21.24 8.84
N VAL A 180 -13.33 21.68 8.86
CA VAL A 180 -12.75 22.48 9.95
C VAL A 180 -13.41 23.86 10.00
N LEU A 181 -13.63 24.49 8.86
CA LEU A 181 -14.29 25.79 8.79
C LEU A 181 -15.72 25.72 9.38
N ILE A 182 -16.49 24.68 9.00
CA ILE A 182 -17.81 24.42 9.61
C ILE A 182 -17.66 24.27 11.12
N SER A 183 -16.67 23.52 11.59
CA SER A 183 -16.41 23.30 13.00
C SER A 183 -16.09 24.60 13.76
N LEU A 184 -15.39 25.54 13.14
CA LEU A 184 -15.14 26.86 13.72
C LEU A 184 -16.40 27.77 13.66
N LEU A 185 -17.16 27.67 12.57
CA LEU A 185 -18.40 28.44 12.42
C LEU A 185 -19.49 28.01 13.42
N GLU A 186 -19.52 26.73 13.82
CA GLU A 186 -20.41 26.28 14.90
C GLU A 186 -20.21 27.06 16.20
N LEU A 187 -18.98 27.48 16.48
CA LEU A 187 -18.65 28.23 17.70
C LEU A 187 -19.30 29.63 17.75
N PHE A 188 -19.65 30.21 16.60
CA PHE A 188 -20.38 31.48 16.57
C PHE A 188 -21.82 31.32 17.05
N ALA A 189 -22.40 30.15 16.98
CA ALA A 189 -23.75 29.86 17.49
C ALA A 189 -23.81 29.80 19.03
N LEU A 190 -22.67 29.62 19.68
CA LEU A 190 -22.58 29.61 21.14
C LEU A 190 -22.69 31.02 21.72
N PRO A 191 -23.19 31.21 22.96
CA PRO A 191 -23.11 32.46 23.67
C PRO A 191 -21.66 32.92 23.84
N SER A 192 -21.41 34.21 24.16
CA SER A 192 -20.07 34.65 24.53
C SER A 192 -19.62 34.00 25.85
N LYS A 193 -18.32 33.93 26.07
CA LYS A 193 -17.75 33.35 27.32
C LYS A 193 -18.33 33.99 28.56
N SER A 194 -18.46 35.34 28.56
CA SER A 194 -19.00 36.10 29.67
C SER A 194 -20.49 35.82 29.94
N VAL A 195 -21.30 35.64 28.87
CA VAL A 195 -22.71 35.28 29.00
C VAL A 195 -22.87 33.86 29.50
N PHE A 196 -22.08 32.94 28.98
CA PHE A 196 -22.09 31.52 29.39
C PHE A 196 -21.69 31.37 30.87
N ALA A 197 -20.65 32.11 31.31
CA ALA A 197 -20.22 32.10 32.71
C ALA A 197 -21.32 32.59 33.65
N ARG A 198 -22.05 33.68 33.29
CA ARG A 198 -23.19 34.17 34.07
C ARG A 198 -24.32 33.14 34.12
N GLN A 199 -24.67 32.52 32.99
CA GLN A 199 -25.72 31.49 32.94
C GLN A 199 -25.38 30.26 33.77
N SER A 200 -24.11 29.88 33.84
CA SER A 200 -23.68 28.78 34.69
C SER A 200 -23.70 29.14 36.18
N GLN A 201 -23.42 30.39 36.54
CA GLN A 201 -23.53 30.87 37.92
C GLN A 201 -24.98 31.01 38.38
N ASP A 202 -25.88 31.47 37.47
CA ASP A 202 -27.29 31.59 37.77
C ASP A 202 -28.00 30.20 37.86
N ALA A 203 -27.44 29.18 37.23
CA ALA A 203 -27.95 27.83 37.27
C ALA A 203 -27.55 27.06 38.55
N ASP A 204 -26.45 27.46 39.20
CA ASP A 204 -26.12 27.00 40.53
C ASP A 204 -26.97 27.80 41.53
N PRO A 205 -27.93 27.18 42.27
CA PRO A 205 -28.69 27.92 43.28
C PRO A 205 -27.67 28.51 44.26
N PRO A 206 -27.89 29.81 44.68
CA PRO A 206 -27.02 30.41 45.67
C PRO A 206 -26.95 29.45 46.85
N ALA A 207 -25.73 29.03 47.23
CA ALA A 207 -25.53 28.33 48.47
C ALA A 207 -26.20 29.19 49.54
N ASN A 208 -27.34 28.71 50.01
CA ASN A 208 -28.01 29.39 51.12
C ASN A 208 -26.98 29.42 52.23
N TYR A 209 -26.36 30.57 52.39
CA TYR A 209 -25.75 30.91 53.63
C TYR A 209 -26.86 30.74 54.67
N PHE A 210 -26.87 29.61 55.35
CA PHE A 210 -27.59 29.53 56.60
C PHE A 210 -27.07 30.67 57.46
N ALA A 211 -27.85 31.73 57.50
CA ALA A 211 -27.74 32.69 58.53
C ALA A 211 -27.74 31.92 59.84
N SER A 212 -26.67 31.91 60.52
CA SER A 212 -26.57 31.44 61.90
C SER A 212 -27.63 32.17 62.71
N ASN A 213 -28.77 31.52 62.93
CA ASN A 213 -29.63 31.90 64.02
C ASN A 213 -28.95 31.33 65.28
N ASP A 214 -28.35 32.23 66.04
CA ASP A 214 -28.07 32.00 67.45
C ASP A 214 -29.37 31.64 68.12
N GLY A 215 -29.42 30.50 68.79
CA GLY A 215 -30.52 30.17 69.67
C GLY A 215 -30.64 28.69 70.00
N GLU A 216 -30.12 28.40 71.18
CA GLU A 216 -30.59 27.38 72.12
C GLU A 216 -30.11 25.94 71.99
N ASP A 217 -29.36 25.59 73.02
CA ASP A 217 -28.88 24.28 73.46
C ASP A 217 -30.01 23.24 73.59
N GLU A 218 -29.89 22.14 72.92
CA GLU A 218 -30.44 20.86 73.40
C GLU A 218 -29.44 19.75 73.13
N GLU A 219 -28.92 19.22 74.22
CA GLU A 219 -28.09 18.01 74.33
C GLU A 219 -28.93 16.82 73.78
N GLN A 220 -28.48 16.26 72.66
CA GLN A 220 -28.92 14.92 72.25
C GLN A 220 -27.70 13.97 72.26
N GLU A 221 -27.81 13.01 73.18
CA GLU A 221 -26.88 11.90 73.42
C GLU A 221 -26.53 11.16 72.10
N GLU A 222 -25.28 11.10 71.79
CA GLU A 222 -24.69 10.19 70.80
C GLU A 222 -24.84 8.74 71.26
N GLN A 223 -25.77 8.01 70.67
CA GLN A 223 -25.74 6.54 70.72
C GLN A 223 -24.80 6.03 69.61
N GLU A 224 -23.56 5.75 69.99
CA GLU A 224 -22.66 4.90 69.22
C GLU A 224 -23.26 3.50 69.03
N GLN A 225 -23.77 3.18 67.88
CA GLN A 225 -24.06 1.79 67.49
C GLN A 225 -22.77 1.18 66.94
N GLU A 226 -22.05 0.43 67.76
CA GLU A 226 -21.01 -0.48 67.34
C GLU A 226 -21.54 -1.48 66.31
N ALA A 227 -20.97 -1.46 65.10
CA ALA A 227 -21.23 -2.45 64.07
C ALA A 227 -20.68 -3.83 64.51
N THR A 228 -21.54 -4.74 64.89
CA THR A 228 -21.21 -6.13 65.20
C THR A 228 -20.98 -6.92 63.90
N GLU A 229 -20.03 -7.87 63.99
CA GLU A 229 -19.51 -8.74 62.92
C GLU A 229 -20.55 -9.67 62.21
N THR A 230 -21.83 -9.50 62.50
CA THR A 230 -22.95 -10.31 61.99
C THR A 230 -23.90 -9.56 61.02
N THR A 231 -23.52 -8.39 60.53
CA THR A 231 -24.30 -7.68 59.53
C THR A 231 -24.15 -8.37 58.18
N PRO A 232 -25.22 -8.98 57.60
CA PRO A 232 -25.05 -9.72 56.38
C PRO A 232 -24.75 -8.77 55.20
N LEU A 233 -23.69 -9.08 54.47
CA LEU A 233 -23.25 -8.45 53.24
C LEU A 233 -24.24 -8.48 52.08
N ARG A 234 -25.54 -8.72 52.36
CA ARG A 234 -26.59 -9.01 51.35
C ARG A 234 -27.78 -8.08 51.44
N ALA A 235 -27.61 -6.84 51.77
CA ALA A 235 -28.65 -5.81 51.67
C ALA A 235 -28.39 -4.89 50.47
N GLY A 236 -28.41 -5.48 49.28
CA GLY A 236 -28.16 -4.72 48.03
C GLY A 236 -28.76 -5.39 46.79
N GLU A 237 -29.63 -6.40 46.98
CA GLU A 237 -30.22 -7.16 45.86
C GLU A 237 -31.75 -7.12 45.94
N GLU A 238 -32.33 -5.93 45.89
CA GLU A 238 -33.73 -5.72 45.52
C GLU A 238 -33.86 -4.31 44.94
N GLY A 239 -33.94 -4.24 43.60
CA GLY A 239 -34.16 -3.00 42.87
C GLY A 239 -34.12 -3.15 41.38
N TYR A 240 -34.65 -4.29 40.85
CA TYR A 240 -35.05 -4.35 39.45
C TYR A 240 -36.42 -3.69 39.30
N GLY A 241 -36.46 -2.39 39.43
CA GLY A 241 -37.59 -1.57 39.04
C GLY A 241 -37.42 -1.20 37.57
N ALA A 242 -38.39 -1.58 36.75
CA ALA A 242 -38.54 -1.23 35.37
C ALA A 242 -38.36 0.29 35.18
N ALA A 243 -37.24 0.72 34.69
CA ALA A 243 -37.04 2.08 34.22
C ALA A 243 -37.15 2.09 32.69
N ALA A 244 -38.07 2.92 32.25
CA ALA A 244 -38.40 3.19 30.86
C ALA A 244 -37.19 3.37 29.97
N ALA A 245 -37.33 2.88 28.74
CA ALA A 245 -36.43 2.97 27.63
C ALA A 245 -35.85 4.38 27.39
N GLY A 246 -34.69 4.60 27.95
CA GLY A 246 -33.72 5.52 27.40
C GLY A 246 -32.57 4.66 26.91
N GLU A 247 -32.29 4.69 25.63
CA GLU A 247 -31.18 3.95 24.98
C GLU A 247 -29.81 4.40 25.50
N ASP A 248 -29.53 4.21 26.77
CA ASP A 248 -28.19 4.31 27.33
C ASP A 248 -27.55 2.92 27.31
N GLN A 249 -26.85 2.66 26.20
CA GLN A 249 -26.03 1.48 26.03
C GLN A 249 -25.08 1.32 27.22
N THR A 250 -25.28 0.28 28.00
CA THR A 250 -24.42 -0.13 29.11
C THR A 250 -23.08 -0.65 28.56
N THR A 251 -22.17 0.26 28.19
CA THR A 251 -20.78 -0.09 27.96
C THR A 251 -20.03 -0.05 29.30
N PHE A 252 -18.94 -0.80 29.40
CA PHE A 252 -18.02 -0.70 30.56
C PHE A 252 -17.74 0.77 30.94
N ALA A 253 -17.71 1.61 29.93
CA ALA A 253 -17.56 3.04 30.02
C ALA A 253 -18.70 3.72 30.75
N THR A 254 -19.91 3.46 30.39
CA THR A 254 -21.09 4.04 31.02
C THR A 254 -21.22 3.58 32.48
N THR A 255 -20.84 2.32 32.77
CA THR A 255 -20.86 1.77 34.13
C THR A 255 -19.80 2.42 35.02
N TYR A 256 -18.59 2.63 34.52
CA TYR A 256 -17.52 3.32 35.28
C TYR A 256 -17.88 4.78 35.54
N ARG A 257 -18.45 5.48 34.57
CA ARG A 257 -18.94 6.86 34.71
C ARG A 257 -20.02 6.97 35.78
N ARG A 258 -20.97 6.04 35.79
CA ARG A 258 -22.03 6.00 36.81
C ARG A 258 -21.47 5.79 38.21
N ARG A 259 -20.45 4.93 38.36
CA ARG A 259 -19.83 4.65 39.66
C ARG A 259 -19.00 5.83 40.19
N SER A 260 -18.30 6.56 39.31
CA SER A 260 -17.54 7.75 39.75
C SER A 260 -18.44 8.92 40.13
N VAL A 261 -19.61 9.04 39.51
CA VAL A 261 -20.59 10.07 39.87
C VAL A 261 -21.32 9.70 41.17
N GLN A 262 -21.67 8.42 41.39
CA GLN A 262 -22.30 8.00 42.62
C GLN A 262 -21.36 8.05 43.85
N GLY A 263 -20.07 7.85 43.65
CA GLY A 263 -19.09 7.97 44.75
C GLY A 263 -18.83 9.42 45.20
N ALA A 264 -19.18 10.41 44.37
CA ALA A 264 -19.07 11.83 44.71
C ALA A 264 -20.34 12.41 45.34
N GLU A 265 -21.49 11.74 45.17
CA GLU A 265 -22.78 12.20 45.72
C GLU A 265 -23.07 11.66 47.14
N ALA A 266 -22.23 10.78 47.69
CA ALA A 266 -22.49 10.18 49.01
C ALA A 266 -22.14 11.11 50.21
N ASP A 267 -21.55 12.32 49.92
CA ASP A 267 -21.09 13.21 51.01
C ASP A 267 -21.79 14.56 51.02
N SER A 268 -22.91 14.76 50.32
CA SER A 268 -23.70 16.00 50.46
C SER A 268 -25.17 15.69 50.19
N GLN A 269 -25.96 15.63 51.24
CA GLN A 269 -27.44 15.73 51.21
C GLN A 269 -27.82 17.13 50.72
N VAL A 270 -27.73 17.42 49.42
CA VAL A 270 -28.33 18.56 48.77
C VAL A 270 -29.35 18.04 47.79
N PRO A 271 -30.61 18.52 47.80
CA PRO A 271 -31.64 18.05 46.86
C PRO A 271 -31.14 18.29 45.45
N ALA A 272 -31.28 17.27 44.60
CA ALA A 272 -30.85 17.23 43.22
C ALA A 272 -31.49 18.36 42.41
N SER A 273 -30.88 19.56 42.47
CA SER A 273 -30.97 20.51 41.38
C SER A 273 -30.14 19.88 40.26
N THR A 274 -30.77 19.71 39.11
CA THR A 274 -30.16 19.22 37.87
C THR A 274 -29.03 20.17 37.43
N SER A 275 -27.99 20.26 38.25
CA SER A 275 -26.72 20.85 37.84
C SER A 275 -26.15 19.86 36.81
N THR A 276 -26.14 20.24 35.55
CA THR A 276 -25.36 19.63 34.50
C THR A 276 -23.88 19.84 34.79
N SER A 277 -23.42 19.43 35.99
CA SER A 277 -22.01 19.32 36.29
C SER A 277 -21.44 18.32 35.34
N THR A 278 -20.78 18.81 34.33
CA THR A 278 -20.12 17.93 33.36
C THR A 278 -19.16 17.03 34.14
N PRO A 279 -19.15 15.71 33.90
CA PRO A 279 -18.29 14.76 34.63
C PRO A 279 -16.79 15.01 34.41
N TYR A 280 -16.46 16.11 33.79
CA TYR A 280 -15.12 16.55 33.44
C TYR A 280 -14.68 17.81 34.22
N GLY A 281 -15.41 18.18 35.26
CA GLY A 281 -15.25 19.47 35.93
C GLY A 281 -15.68 20.63 35.00
N ASN A 282 -15.29 21.84 35.31
CA ASN A 282 -15.63 23.03 34.51
C ASN A 282 -14.85 23.13 33.20
N GLU A 283 -14.00 22.14 32.88
CA GLU A 283 -13.21 22.18 31.66
C GLU A 283 -14.07 22.03 30.39
N GLN A 284 -14.08 23.07 29.56
CA GLN A 284 -14.69 23.07 28.24
C GLN A 284 -16.15 22.58 28.22
N SER A 285 -16.91 22.89 29.25
CA SER A 285 -18.34 22.59 29.39
C SER A 285 -19.15 23.09 28.21
N TRP A 286 -18.72 24.20 27.58
CA TRP A 286 -19.34 24.78 26.40
C TRP A 286 -19.44 23.80 25.22
N SER A 287 -18.55 22.85 25.11
CA SER A 287 -18.55 21.88 23.99
C SER A 287 -19.78 20.94 23.99
N ALA A 288 -20.43 20.77 25.13
CA ALA A 288 -21.68 20.03 25.23
C ALA A 288 -22.85 20.75 24.57
N HIS A 289 -22.76 22.07 24.41
CA HIS A 289 -23.79 22.92 23.78
C HIS A 289 -23.65 23.07 22.27
N LEU A 290 -22.64 22.41 21.66
CA LEU A 290 -22.48 22.45 20.21
C LEU A 290 -23.64 21.75 19.49
N PRO A 291 -24.08 22.27 18.31
CA PRO A 291 -25.16 21.71 17.54
C PRO A 291 -24.87 20.22 17.20
N SER A 292 -25.83 19.35 17.48
CA SER A 292 -25.63 17.90 17.31
C SER A 292 -25.71 17.42 15.85
N TRP A 293 -26.31 18.21 14.94
CA TRP A 293 -26.55 17.84 13.54
C TRP A 293 -25.39 18.19 12.59
N THR A 294 -24.56 19.12 12.95
CA THR A 294 -23.48 19.67 12.11
C THR A 294 -22.43 18.63 11.70
N TRP A 295 -22.27 17.54 12.46
CA TRP A 295 -21.43 16.43 12.09
C TRP A 295 -21.80 15.81 10.73
N PHE A 296 -23.11 15.82 10.40
CA PHE A 296 -23.58 15.28 9.12
C PHE A 296 -23.13 16.15 7.95
N LEU A 297 -23.23 17.48 8.11
CA LEU A 297 -22.73 18.41 7.09
C LEU A 297 -21.21 18.27 6.88
N GLN A 298 -20.46 18.14 7.98
CA GLN A 298 -19.02 17.89 7.92
C GLN A 298 -18.69 16.57 7.21
N LEU A 299 -19.43 15.51 7.49
CA LEU A 299 -19.28 14.23 6.82
C LEU A 299 -19.62 14.33 5.33
N LEU A 300 -20.68 15.04 4.98
CA LEU A 300 -21.12 15.22 3.59
C LEU A 300 -20.08 15.96 2.74
N VAL A 301 -19.40 16.94 3.32
CA VAL A 301 -18.34 17.69 2.63
C VAL A 301 -17.06 16.88 2.53
N LEU A 302 -16.72 16.10 3.57
CA LEU A 302 -15.45 15.40 3.68
C LEU A 302 -15.42 14.05 2.93
N ALA A 303 -16.49 13.25 3.05
CA ALA A 303 -16.44 11.85 2.67
C ALA A 303 -16.72 11.56 1.18
N PRO A 304 -17.78 12.06 0.52
CA PRO A 304 -18.24 11.53 -0.76
C PRO A 304 -17.19 11.60 -1.87
N VAL A 305 -16.60 12.76 -2.11
CA VAL A 305 -15.59 12.94 -3.18
C VAL A 305 -14.36 12.10 -2.92
N HIS A 306 -13.90 12.09 -1.67
CA HIS A 306 -12.73 11.31 -1.27
C HIS A 306 -12.97 9.80 -1.42
N LEU A 307 -14.10 9.30 -0.92
CA LEU A 307 -14.46 7.88 -1.01
C LEU A 307 -14.64 7.43 -2.46
N MET A 308 -15.20 8.28 -3.33
CA MET A 308 -15.31 7.97 -4.76
C MET A 308 -13.94 7.82 -5.41
N ILE A 309 -13.02 8.78 -5.21
CA ILE A 309 -11.71 8.77 -5.86
C ILE A 309 -10.85 7.63 -5.32
N VAL A 310 -10.70 7.54 -4.00
CA VAL A 310 -9.85 6.50 -3.39
C VAL A 310 -10.48 5.12 -3.51
N GLY A 311 -11.80 5.00 -3.38
CA GLY A 311 -12.52 3.75 -3.56
C GLY A 311 -12.38 3.20 -4.98
N ASN A 312 -12.50 4.06 -6.01
CA ASN A 312 -12.25 3.66 -7.38
C ASN A 312 -10.79 3.18 -7.59
N THR A 313 -9.82 3.91 -7.03
CA THR A 313 -8.41 3.51 -7.08
C THR A 313 -8.19 2.15 -6.41
N ALA A 314 -8.82 1.91 -5.25
CA ALA A 314 -8.75 0.64 -4.55
C ALA A 314 -9.37 -0.52 -5.37
N LEU A 315 -10.49 -0.28 -6.05
CA LEU A 315 -11.11 -1.26 -6.95
C LEU A 315 -10.22 -1.57 -8.15
N VAL A 316 -9.66 -0.55 -8.80
CA VAL A 316 -8.72 -0.74 -9.92
C VAL A 316 -7.49 -1.51 -9.47
N GLN A 317 -6.91 -1.18 -8.31
CA GLN A 317 -5.79 -1.94 -7.76
C GLN A 317 -6.19 -3.40 -7.51
N THR A 318 -7.36 -3.64 -6.91
CA THR A 318 -7.86 -4.99 -6.61
C THR A 318 -8.03 -5.83 -7.88
N THR A 319 -8.62 -5.25 -8.93
CA THR A 319 -8.79 -5.95 -10.21
C THR A 319 -7.45 -6.20 -10.92
N SER A 320 -6.52 -5.27 -10.84
CA SER A 320 -5.18 -5.46 -11.41
C SER A 320 -4.39 -6.56 -10.70
N MET A 321 -4.50 -6.68 -9.38
CA MET A 321 -3.85 -7.75 -8.62
C MET A 321 -4.31 -9.14 -9.06
N ALA A 322 -5.60 -9.34 -9.31
CA ALA A 322 -6.14 -10.61 -9.79
C ALA A 322 -5.62 -10.99 -11.20
N GLN A 323 -5.18 -10.01 -11.99
CA GLN A 323 -4.64 -10.22 -13.34
C GLN A 323 -3.11 -10.34 -13.36
N THR A 324 -2.42 -9.83 -12.33
CA THR A 324 -0.96 -9.85 -12.25
C THR A 324 -0.51 -11.29 -12.08
N SER A 325 0.33 -11.75 -13.01
CA SER A 325 0.97 -13.04 -12.88
C SER A 325 2.11 -12.97 -11.86
N VAL A 326 2.44 -14.10 -11.29
CA VAL A 326 3.57 -14.26 -10.38
C VAL A 326 4.86 -14.34 -11.22
N ASP A 327 5.22 -13.24 -11.87
CA ASP A 327 6.31 -13.13 -12.85
C ASP A 327 7.58 -12.48 -12.30
N GLY A 328 7.77 -12.56 -10.99
CA GLY A 328 8.92 -11.96 -10.30
C GLY A 328 8.71 -10.55 -9.82
N SER A 329 7.48 -10.05 -9.84
CA SER A 329 7.12 -8.80 -9.18
C SER A 329 7.32 -8.91 -7.67
N ASP A 330 7.65 -7.77 -7.04
CA ASP A 330 7.75 -7.73 -5.57
C ASP A 330 6.39 -8.02 -4.94
N MET A 331 6.31 -9.11 -4.20
CA MET A 331 5.05 -9.59 -3.62
C MET A 331 4.56 -8.75 -2.45
N ILE A 332 5.44 -7.99 -1.79
CA ILE A 332 5.05 -7.15 -0.65
C ILE A 332 4.45 -5.81 -1.08
N THR A 333 4.84 -5.29 -2.23
CA THR A 333 4.37 -3.99 -2.74
C THR A 333 2.85 -3.91 -2.90
N PRO A 334 2.15 -4.89 -3.52
CA PRO A 334 0.70 -4.88 -3.60
C PRO A 334 0.02 -4.92 -2.23
N LEU A 335 0.56 -5.72 -1.30
CA LEU A 335 0.06 -5.81 0.07
C LEU A 335 0.18 -4.48 0.83
N LEU A 336 1.34 -3.81 0.73
CA LEU A 336 1.55 -2.48 1.32
C LEU A 336 0.61 -1.44 0.69
N GLY A 337 0.35 -1.55 -0.61
CA GLY A 337 -0.61 -0.72 -1.32
C GLY A 337 -2.02 -0.84 -0.74
N VAL A 338 -2.49 -2.06 -0.42
CA VAL A 338 -3.77 -2.27 0.26
C VAL A 338 -3.79 -1.59 1.63
N GLY A 339 -2.73 -1.74 2.43
CA GLY A 339 -2.64 -1.09 3.74
C GLY A 339 -2.68 0.42 3.65
N PHE A 340 -1.92 1.00 2.74
CA PHE A 340 -1.87 2.43 2.52
C PHE A 340 -3.22 2.99 2.06
N LEU A 341 -3.85 2.37 1.06
CA LEU A 341 -5.16 2.78 0.59
C LEU A 341 -6.26 2.56 1.63
N THR A 342 -6.15 1.54 2.49
CA THR A 342 -7.07 1.34 3.62
C THR A 342 -7.06 2.55 4.56
N ILE A 343 -5.87 3.02 4.93
CA ILE A 343 -5.73 4.18 5.80
C ILE A 343 -6.32 5.42 5.14
N ILE A 344 -5.97 5.69 3.88
CA ILE A 344 -6.48 6.85 3.15
C ILE A 344 -8.01 6.77 2.99
N LEU A 345 -8.55 5.60 2.65
CA LEU A 345 -9.99 5.40 2.47
C LEU A 345 -10.77 5.69 3.75
N LEU A 346 -10.25 5.30 4.91
CA LEU A 346 -10.93 5.47 6.19
C LEU A 346 -10.68 6.85 6.84
N PHE A 347 -9.73 7.64 6.37
CA PHE A 347 -9.43 8.96 6.90
C PHE A 347 -10.65 9.87 7.08
N PRO A 348 -11.56 10.03 6.11
CA PRO A 348 -12.71 10.91 6.26
C PRO A 348 -13.70 10.44 7.33
N LEU A 349 -13.65 9.17 7.72
CA LEU A 349 -14.52 8.60 8.75
C LEU A 349 -13.93 8.74 10.17
N THR A 350 -12.62 8.98 10.28
CA THR A 350 -11.92 9.01 11.57
C THR A 350 -12.44 10.06 12.56
N PRO A 351 -12.88 11.29 12.18
CA PRO A 351 -13.40 12.26 13.13
C PRO A 351 -14.73 11.84 13.79
N PHE A 352 -15.45 10.92 13.18
CA PHE A 352 -16.80 10.51 13.60
C PHE A 352 -16.82 9.14 14.30
N ILE A 353 -15.72 8.44 14.36
CA ILE A 353 -15.63 7.06 14.82
C ILE A 353 -16.04 6.88 16.30
N HIS A 354 -15.82 7.90 17.13
CA HIS A 354 -16.17 7.89 18.55
C HIS A 354 -17.69 7.83 18.79
N ARG A 355 -18.51 8.18 17.78
CA ARG A 355 -19.99 8.10 17.86
C ARG A 355 -20.54 6.71 17.67
N ILE A 356 -19.73 5.79 17.19
CA ILE A 356 -20.16 4.42 16.84
C ILE A 356 -20.17 3.55 18.10
N GLY A 357 -21.26 2.83 18.29
CA GLY A 357 -21.42 1.87 19.39
C GLY A 357 -20.40 0.72 19.31
N HIS A 358 -20.29 -0.04 20.38
CA HIS A 358 -19.30 -1.12 20.50
C HIS A 358 -19.58 -2.34 19.60
N GLN A 359 -20.83 -2.54 19.17
CA GLN A 359 -21.23 -3.71 18.39
C GLN A 359 -20.46 -3.83 17.07
N LEU A 360 -20.38 -2.74 16.28
CA LEU A 360 -19.69 -2.73 15.00
C LEU A 360 -18.18 -2.98 15.13
N PRO A 361 -17.44 -2.28 16.00
CA PRO A 361 -16.01 -2.56 16.17
C PRO A 361 -15.71 -3.96 16.71
N THR A 362 -16.56 -4.51 17.58
CA THR A 362 -16.42 -5.89 18.06
C THR A 362 -16.62 -6.89 16.93
N PHE A 363 -17.65 -6.69 16.09
CA PHE A 363 -17.85 -7.51 14.90
C PHE A 363 -16.65 -7.42 13.94
N LEU A 364 -16.14 -6.21 13.69
CA LEU A 364 -14.98 -6.03 12.84
C LEU A 364 -13.72 -6.67 13.43
N PHE A 365 -13.53 -6.64 14.74
CA PHE A 365 -12.41 -7.34 15.36
C PHE A 365 -12.50 -8.87 15.18
N LEU A 366 -13.69 -9.45 15.30
CA LEU A 366 -13.91 -10.87 15.00
C LEU A 366 -13.70 -11.17 13.52
N ALA A 367 -14.16 -10.29 12.62
CA ALA A 367 -13.92 -10.38 11.19
C ALA A 367 -12.42 -10.30 10.86
N PHE A 368 -11.68 -9.43 11.56
CA PHE A 368 -10.22 -9.38 11.45
C PHE A 368 -9.58 -10.72 11.83
N ALA A 369 -9.94 -11.30 12.97
CA ALA A 369 -9.39 -12.57 13.41
C ALA A 369 -9.66 -13.69 12.39
N GLY A 370 -10.90 -13.80 11.92
CA GLY A 370 -11.28 -14.79 10.91
C GLY A 370 -10.57 -14.58 9.57
N THR A 371 -10.51 -13.35 9.08
CA THR A 371 -9.82 -13.03 7.81
C THR A 371 -8.30 -13.16 7.91
N LEU A 372 -7.71 -12.87 9.07
CA LEU A 372 -6.29 -13.09 9.30
C LEU A 372 -5.95 -14.59 9.24
N ILE A 373 -6.70 -15.43 9.97
CA ILE A 373 -6.49 -16.88 9.93
C ILE A 373 -6.66 -17.40 8.50
N TYR A 374 -7.69 -16.97 7.79
CA TYR A 374 -7.89 -17.33 6.39
C TYR A 374 -6.70 -16.93 5.51
N ASN A 375 -6.25 -15.67 5.59
CA ASN A 375 -5.15 -15.17 4.77
C ASN A 375 -3.82 -15.87 5.08
N LEU A 376 -3.61 -16.37 6.29
CA LEU A 376 -2.40 -17.10 6.65
C LEU A 376 -2.42 -18.57 6.22
N SER A 377 -3.61 -19.21 6.19
CA SER A 377 -3.73 -20.67 6.01
C SER A 377 -4.31 -21.09 4.67
N ALA A 378 -5.04 -20.23 3.96
CA ALA A 378 -5.70 -20.60 2.71
C ALA A 378 -4.70 -20.79 1.57
N PHE A 379 -4.97 -21.80 0.72
CA PHE A 379 -4.19 -22.00 -0.50
C PHE A 379 -4.41 -20.83 -1.47
N PRO A 380 -3.34 -20.23 -2.01
CA PRO A 380 -3.43 -18.94 -2.70
C PRO A 380 -3.95 -19.00 -4.13
N PHE A 381 -4.28 -20.17 -4.67
CA PHE A 381 -4.73 -20.33 -6.06
C PHE A 381 -6.04 -21.09 -6.15
N SER A 382 -6.75 -20.85 -7.25
CA SER A 382 -8.02 -21.52 -7.56
C SER A 382 -8.19 -21.68 -9.07
N ALA A 383 -9.27 -22.35 -9.51
CA ALA A 383 -9.59 -22.47 -10.93
C ALA A 383 -9.83 -21.11 -11.61
N ASN A 384 -10.29 -20.11 -10.85
CA ASN A 384 -10.53 -18.75 -11.36
C ASN A 384 -9.28 -17.86 -11.28
N TYR A 385 -8.47 -18.05 -10.26
CA TYR A 385 -7.24 -17.28 -10.00
C TYR A 385 -6.04 -18.22 -10.04
N ARG A 386 -5.62 -18.56 -11.27
CA ARG A 386 -4.60 -19.58 -11.50
C ARG A 386 -3.21 -19.03 -11.31
N PHE A 387 -2.34 -19.85 -10.72
CA PHE A 387 -0.91 -19.61 -10.73
C PHE A 387 -0.37 -19.64 -12.16
N LYS A 388 0.24 -18.58 -12.61
CA LYS A 388 0.91 -18.50 -13.92
C LYS A 388 2.38 -18.81 -13.75
N TYR A 389 2.86 -19.73 -14.56
CA TYR A 389 4.27 -20.04 -14.67
C TYR A 389 4.67 -19.99 -16.15
N PHE A 390 5.97 -19.81 -16.38
CA PHE A 390 6.47 -19.62 -17.72
C PHE A 390 7.28 -20.84 -18.15
N PHE A 391 6.98 -21.33 -19.34
CA PHE A 391 7.57 -22.48 -19.96
C PHE A 391 8.57 -22.05 -21.02
N GLN A 392 9.75 -22.69 -21.05
CA GLN A 392 10.73 -22.57 -22.12
C GLN A 392 11.43 -23.93 -22.29
N GLN A 393 11.47 -24.45 -23.49
CA GLN A 393 12.26 -25.62 -23.85
C GLN A 393 13.47 -25.16 -24.65
N THR A 394 14.66 -25.39 -24.14
CA THR A 394 15.93 -24.99 -24.78
C THR A 394 16.67 -26.22 -25.31
N ILE A 395 17.01 -26.17 -26.58
CA ILE A 395 17.78 -27.17 -27.26
C ILE A 395 19.11 -26.56 -27.64
N ASP A 396 20.20 -27.14 -27.15
CA ASP A 396 21.54 -26.77 -27.55
C ASP A 396 22.05 -27.79 -28.56
N LEU A 397 22.28 -27.36 -29.78
CA LEU A 397 22.68 -28.21 -30.89
C LEU A 397 24.14 -28.67 -30.77
N ASP A 398 24.99 -27.89 -30.12
CA ASP A 398 26.42 -28.19 -29.98
C ASP A 398 26.67 -29.11 -28.79
N LEU A 399 25.93 -28.92 -27.69
CA LEU A 399 25.97 -29.78 -26.51
C LEU A 399 25.05 -30.99 -26.61
N ASN A 400 24.19 -31.05 -27.63
CA ASN A 400 23.16 -32.07 -27.82
C ASN A 400 22.26 -32.23 -26.57
N THR A 401 21.89 -31.12 -25.94
CA THR A 401 21.04 -31.10 -24.75
C THR A 401 19.66 -30.60 -25.08
N ASN A 402 18.63 -31.14 -24.43
CA ASN A 402 17.26 -30.70 -24.50
C ASN A 402 16.73 -30.50 -23.08
N GLN A 403 16.57 -29.28 -22.67
CA GLN A 403 16.18 -28.91 -21.31
C GLN A 403 14.85 -28.14 -21.31
N VAL A 404 13.95 -28.53 -20.41
CA VAL A 404 12.73 -27.78 -20.16
C VAL A 404 12.91 -26.96 -18.88
N ALA A 405 12.80 -25.64 -19.03
CA ALA A 405 12.93 -24.68 -17.96
C ALA A 405 11.54 -24.11 -17.61
N ILE A 406 11.21 -24.14 -16.34
CA ILE A 406 9.97 -23.57 -15.81
C ILE A 406 10.32 -22.44 -14.84
N HIS A 407 9.84 -21.24 -15.16
CA HIS A 407 10.08 -20.07 -14.35
C HIS A 407 8.84 -19.79 -13.48
N GLY A 408 9.02 -19.74 -12.18
CA GLY A 408 7.93 -19.52 -11.22
C GLY A 408 8.42 -19.58 -9.78
N VAL A 409 7.48 -19.57 -8.84
CA VAL A 409 7.81 -19.75 -7.42
C VAL A 409 8.17 -21.20 -7.16
N PRO A 410 9.34 -21.49 -6.55
CA PRO A 410 9.94 -22.84 -6.51
C PRO A 410 9.00 -23.93 -5.97
N GLU A 411 8.29 -23.61 -4.90
CA GLU A 411 7.41 -24.53 -4.19
C GLU A 411 6.28 -25.06 -5.08
N TYR A 412 5.58 -24.15 -5.77
CA TYR A 412 4.47 -24.50 -6.67
C TYR A 412 4.98 -25.05 -8.01
N THR A 413 6.08 -24.50 -8.53
CA THR A 413 6.67 -24.95 -9.78
C THR A 413 7.14 -26.40 -9.68
N ARG A 414 7.80 -26.77 -8.58
CA ARG A 414 8.23 -28.14 -8.33
C ARG A 414 7.04 -29.10 -8.25
N GLN A 415 5.97 -28.72 -7.54
CA GLN A 415 4.74 -29.51 -7.44
C GLN A 415 4.08 -29.75 -8.81
N ILE A 416 4.08 -28.71 -9.66
CA ILE A 416 3.53 -28.80 -11.02
C ILE A 416 4.38 -29.75 -11.86
N ILE A 417 5.71 -29.64 -11.85
CA ILE A 417 6.60 -30.49 -12.62
C ILE A 417 6.47 -31.96 -12.18
N GLN A 418 6.37 -32.21 -10.87
CA GLN A 418 6.18 -33.56 -10.32
C GLN A 418 4.86 -34.23 -10.74
N SER A 419 3.86 -33.45 -11.18
CA SER A 419 2.59 -34.01 -11.69
C SER A 419 2.66 -34.50 -13.14
N LEU A 420 3.79 -34.28 -13.83
CA LEU A 420 3.94 -34.63 -15.25
C LEU A 420 4.47 -36.09 -15.40
N PRO A 421 3.83 -36.90 -16.24
CA PRO A 421 4.30 -38.28 -16.51
C PRO A 421 5.71 -38.35 -17.11
N GLY A 422 6.06 -37.40 -18.00
CA GLY A 422 7.36 -37.36 -18.68
C GLY A 422 8.54 -37.02 -17.75
N VAL A 423 8.27 -36.60 -16.51
CA VAL A 423 9.31 -36.26 -15.52
C VAL A 423 9.46 -37.35 -14.45
N ALA A 424 8.66 -38.40 -14.53
CA ALA A 424 8.68 -39.47 -13.53
C ALA A 424 10.09 -40.08 -13.36
N GLY A 425 10.64 -40.00 -12.14
CA GLY A 425 11.95 -40.50 -11.80
C GLY A 425 13.14 -39.61 -12.17
N GLN A 426 12.90 -38.40 -12.73
CA GLN A 426 13.95 -37.43 -13.01
C GLN A 426 14.26 -36.53 -11.81
N SER A 427 15.50 -36.06 -11.71
CA SER A 427 15.90 -35.02 -10.78
C SER A 427 15.46 -33.66 -11.31
N ILE A 428 14.83 -32.83 -10.44
CA ILE A 428 14.42 -31.48 -10.77
C ILE A 428 15.38 -30.52 -10.07
N GLU A 429 16.13 -29.75 -10.85
CA GLU A 429 17.03 -28.73 -10.33
C GLU A 429 16.34 -27.38 -10.36
N CYS A 430 16.19 -26.74 -9.18
CA CYS A 430 15.64 -25.41 -9.07
C CYS A 430 16.71 -24.43 -8.59
N GLN A 431 17.05 -23.48 -9.43
CA GLN A 431 18.02 -22.43 -9.12
C GLN A 431 17.29 -21.11 -8.88
N PRO A 432 17.61 -20.38 -7.81
CA PRO A 432 17.07 -19.05 -7.59
C PRO A 432 17.63 -18.09 -8.65
N SER A 433 16.74 -17.37 -9.32
CA SER A 433 17.11 -16.33 -10.28
C SER A 433 16.36 -15.04 -9.89
N ASN A 434 17.08 -14.07 -9.34
CA ASN A 434 16.56 -12.77 -8.86
C ASN A 434 15.30 -12.87 -7.98
N ARG A 435 14.12 -12.96 -8.57
CA ARG A 435 12.81 -12.99 -7.88
C ARG A 435 11.99 -14.24 -8.17
N VAL A 436 12.40 -15.02 -9.17
CA VAL A 436 11.73 -16.23 -9.62
C VAL A 436 12.77 -17.33 -9.66
N ALA A 437 12.41 -18.55 -9.30
CA ALA A 437 13.29 -19.69 -9.54
C ALA A 437 13.09 -20.23 -10.96
N VAL A 438 14.15 -20.79 -11.49
CA VAL A 438 14.13 -21.58 -12.72
C VAL A 438 14.31 -23.02 -12.32
N CYS A 439 13.28 -23.83 -12.55
CA CYS A 439 13.34 -25.27 -12.35
C CYS A 439 13.56 -25.95 -13.70
N VAL A 440 14.61 -26.76 -13.80
CA VAL A 440 15.03 -27.41 -15.05
C VAL A 440 14.94 -28.92 -14.90
N TYR A 441 14.50 -29.59 -15.97
CA TYR A 441 14.54 -31.05 -16.10
C TYR A 441 14.87 -31.43 -17.55
N ASP A 442 15.27 -32.70 -17.77
CA ASP A 442 15.59 -33.22 -19.11
C ASP A 442 14.32 -33.39 -19.95
N GLY A 443 14.27 -32.69 -21.08
CA GLY A 443 13.18 -32.75 -22.06
C GLY A 443 13.37 -33.73 -23.19
N SER A 444 14.40 -34.57 -23.14
CA SER A 444 14.78 -35.48 -24.24
C SER A 444 13.69 -36.51 -24.60
N ALA A 445 12.83 -36.86 -23.62
CA ALA A 445 11.68 -37.75 -23.86
C ALA A 445 10.58 -37.11 -24.75
N ASN A 446 10.53 -35.76 -24.76
CA ASN A 446 9.50 -34.96 -25.47
C ASN A 446 10.15 -33.93 -26.41
N PRO A 447 10.89 -34.35 -27.45
CA PRO A 447 11.53 -33.40 -28.37
C PRO A 447 10.50 -32.60 -29.14
N PRO A 448 10.70 -31.28 -29.36
CA PRO A 448 9.79 -30.49 -30.14
C PRO A 448 9.99 -30.77 -31.65
N ASN A 449 8.87 -30.66 -32.39
CA ASN A 449 8.83 -30.74 -33.86
C ASN A 449 8.25 -29.44 -34.40
N VAL A 450 9.02 -28.36 -34.30
CA VAL A 450 8.53 -26.99 -34.59
C VAL A 450 8.34 -26.73 -36.10
N VAL A 451 9.07 -27.49 -36.95
CA VAL A 451 8.94 -27.46 -38.42
C VAL A 451 8.78 -28.86 -38.92
N ASP A 452 7.74 -29.14 -39.70
CA ASP A 452 7.41 -30.48 -40.19
C ASP A 452 8.50 -31.03 -41.12
N ASN A 453 8.89 -32.27 -40.91
CA ASN A 453 9.89 -33.00 -41.71
C ASN A 453 11.31 -32.39 -41.68
N VAL A 454 11.64 -31.57 -40.72
CA VAL A 454 13.00 -31.00 -40.54
C VAL A 454 13.60 -31.54 -39.25
N GLN A 455 14.87 -31.99 -39.32
CA GLN A 455 15.59 -32.42 -38.13
C GLN A 455 16.00 -31.22 -37.28
N LEU A 456 16.06 -31.37 -35.95
CA LEU A 456 16.41 -30.32 -35.03
C LEU A 456 17.72 -29.59 -35.37
N LYS A 457 18.73 -30.37 -35.83
CA LYS A 457 20.04 -29.83 -36.23
C LYS A 457 20.01 -28.89 -37.44
N ASP A 458 18.99 -29.04 -38.28
CA ASP A 458 18.86 -28.27 -39.52
C ASP A 458 17.92 -27.03 -39.36
N LEU A 459 17.35 -26.82 -38.16
CA LEU A 459 16.47 -25.71 -37.87
C LEU A 459 17.19 -24.38 -37.89
N VAL A 460 18.44 -24.35 -37.44
CA VAL A 460 19.27 -23.14 -37.33
C VAL A 460 20.61 -23.37 -38.01
N THR A 461 20.89 -22.58 -39.03
CA THR A 461 22.17 -22.56 -39.70
C THR A 461 22.81 -21.20 -39.55
N ILE A 462 24.03 -21.17 -39.02
CA ILE A 462 24.81 -19.93 -38.88
C ILE A 462 26.15 -20.14 -39.59
N THR A 463 26.50 -19.19 -40.45
CA THR A 463 27.78 -19.17 -41.13
C THR A 463 28.43 -17.80 -40.91
N ALA A 464 29.73 -17.77 -40.72
CA ALA A 464 30.50 -16.58 -40.54
C ALA A 464 31.62 -16.49 -41.57
N THR A 465 31.74 -15.35 -42.20
CA THR A 465 32.87 -15.05 -43.11
C THR A 465 33.63 -13.83 -42.62
N LYS A 466 34.92 -14.02 -42.32
CA LYS A 466 35.78 -12.95 -41.87
C LYS A 466 36.25 -12.12 -43.08
N SER A 467 36.20 -10.82 -42.97
CA SER A 467 36.72 -9.93 -44.00
C SER A 467 38.24 -10.02 -44.09
N SER A 468 38.82 -9.77 -45.26
CA SER A 468 40.26 -9.80 -45.50
C SER A 468 41.08 -8.84 -44.64
N ASP A 469 40.41 -7.78 -44.13
CA ASP A 469 41.03 -6.82 -43.22
C ASP A 469 41.01 -7.22 -41.75
N GLY A 470 40.37 -8.36 -41.43
CA GLY A 470 40.21 -8.90 -40.06
C GLY A 470 39.38 -8.04 -39.13
N LYS A 471 38.81 -6.91 -39.58
CA LYS A 471 38.11 -5.94 -38.74
C LYS A 471 36.61 -6.15 -38.72
N SER A 472 36.09 -6.94 -39.66
CA SER A 472 34.64 -7.22 -39.76
C SER A 472 34.38 -8.70 -40.01
N VAL A 473 33.21 -9.14 -39.55
CA VAL A 473 32.67 -10.47 -39.74
C VAL A 473 31.27 -10.35 -40.31
N ASN A 474 31.01 -11.01 -41.41
CA ASN A 474 29.70 -11.12 -41.99
C ASN A 474 29.07 -12.44 -41.53
N LEU A 475 27.97 -12.36 -40.84
CA LEU A 475 27.15 -13.48 -40.37
C LEU A 475 25.95 -13.64 -41.27
N GLN A 476 25.72 -14.86 -41.69
CA GLN A 476 24.46 -15.27 -42.30
C GLN A 476 23.78 -16.26 -41.36
N LEU A 477 22.62 -15.86 -40.83
CA LEU A 477 21.82 -16.69 -39.94
C LEU A 477 20.51 -17.06 -40.66
N ASP A 478 20.34 -18.32 -40.89
CA ASP A 478 19.08 -18.86 -41.43
C ASP A 478 18.42 -19.75 -40.38
N ALA A 479 17.15 -19.49 -40.13
CA ALA A 479 16.33 -20.22 -39.19
C ALA A 479 14.93 -20.39 -39.76
N LEU A 480 14.52 -21.61 -39.93
CA LEU A 480 13.30 -21.98 -40.61
C LEU A 480 12.06 -21.66 -39.74
N ASP A 481 11.02 -21.10 -40.35
CA ASP A 481 9.73 -20.82 -39.70
C ASP A 481 9.80 -20.08 -38.37
N THR A 482 10.81 -19.22 -38.20
CA THR A 482 10.90 -18.34 -37.04
C THR A 482 10.98 -16.87 -37.43
N ARG A 483 10.51 -15.99 -36.54
CA ARG A 483 10.55 -14.55 -36.72
C ARG A 483 11.57 -13.85 -35.85
N THR A 484 12.13 -14.53 -34.87
CA THR A 484 13.03 -13.88 -33.91
C THR A 484 14.21 -14.80 -33.55
N CYS A 485 15.39 -14.21 -33.65
CA CYS A 485 16.62 -14.79 -33.15
C CYS A 485 17.37 -13.76 -32.34
N THR A 486 18.12 -14.20 -31.34
CA THR A 486 19.07 -13.39 -30.58
C THR A 486 20.47 -13.90 -30.88
N ILE A 487 21.37 -13.00 -31.20
CA ILE A 487 22.80 -13.31 -31.35
C ILE A 487 23.51 -12.74 -30.12
N GLU A 488 24.22 -13.59 -29.40
CA GLU A 488 25.02 -13.23 -28.22
C GLU A 488 26.50 -13.39 -28.55
N PHE A 489 27.32 -12.49 -28.06
CA PHE A 489 28.75 -12.46 -28.28
C PHE A 489 29.48 -12.71 -26.96
N SER A 490 30.49 -13.59 -26.97
CA SER A 490 31.33 -13.85 -25.79
C SER A 490 32.09 -12.59 -25.32
N SER A 491 32.34 -11.67 -26.24
CA SER A 491 32.94 -10.36 -25.96
C SER A 491 32.21 -9.27 -26.75
N PRO A 492 32.01 -8.07 -26.18
CA PRO A 492 31.28 -7.01 -26.86
C PRO A 492 31.94 -6.61 -28.19
N VAL A 493 31.12 -6.53 -29.25
CA VAL A 493 31.57 -6.04 -30.58
C VAL A 493 31.44 -4.51 -30.66
N ALA A 494 32.27 -3.85 -31.46
CA ALA A 494 32.28 -2.38 -31.58
C ALA A 494 31.01 -1.84 -32.25
N GLY A 495 30.39 -2.63 -33.14
CA GLY A 495 29.17 -2.24 -33.82
C GLY A 495 28.60 -3.37 -34.68
N PHE A 496 27.40 -3.17 -35.16
CA PHE A 496 26.77 -4.11 -36.10
C PHE A 496 25.87 -3.35 -37.10
N ALA A 497 25.62 -3.97 -38.23
CA ALA A 497 24.63 -3.55 -39.20
C ALA A 497 23.85 -4.78 -39.67
N VAL A 498 22.54 -4.65 -39.79
CA VAL A 498 21.66 -5.70 -40.33
C VAL A 498 21.19 -5.27 -41.72
N GLU A 499 21.30 -6.15 -42.68
CA GLU A 499 20.86 -5.87 -44.05
C GLU A 499 19.35 -5.52 -44.06
N ASN A 500 18.98 -4.48 -44.81
CA ASN A 500 17.62 -3.98 -44.92
C ASN A 500 16.99 -3.43 -43.61
N ALA A 501 17.80 -3.20 -42.56
CA ALA A 501 17.36 -2.53 -41.34
C ALA A 501 17.81 -1.07 -41.32
N ALA A 502 17.09 -0.24 -40.56
CA ALA A 502 17.48 1.14 -40.33
C ALA A 502 18.82 1.22 -39.57
N PRO A 503 19.71 2.14 -39.91
CA PRO A 503 20.98 2.33 -39.20
C PRO A 503 20.71 2.72 -37.72
N ILE A 504 21.53 2.21 -36.82
CA ILE A 504 21.45 2.56 -35.40
C ILE A 504 22.13 3.89 -35.15
N GLU A 505 21.34 4.90 -34.79
CA GLU A 505 21.87 6.27 -34.55
C GLU A 505 22.67 6.42 -33.27
N LYS A 506 22.43 5.58 -32.24
CA LYS A 506 23.13 5.63 -30.95
C LYS A 506 24.13 4.50 -30.82
N ARG A 507 25.42 4.81 -30.89
CA ARG A 507 26.51 3.92 -30.48
C ARG A 507 26.76 4.11 -28.98
N THR A 508 26.79 3.02 -28.22
CA THR A 508 27.24 3.05 -26.84
C THR A 508 28.74 2.80 -26.82
N ASN A 509 29.49 3.59 -26.05
CA ASN A 509 30.94 3.41 -25.90
C ASN A 509 31.34 2.05 -25.27
N ALA A 510 30.38 1.34 -24.72
CA ALA A 510 30.58 0.03 -24.05
C ALA A 510 30.59 -1.18 -25.01
N GLY A 511 30.35 -0.99 -26.30
CA GLY A 511 30.18 -2.07 -27.26
C GLY A 511 28.80 -2.76 -27.16
N VAL A 512 28.60 -3.77 -28.01
CA VAL A 512 27.34 -4.51 -28.11
C VAL A 512 27.60 -5.98 -27.76
N SER A 513 26.96 -6.48 -26.72
CA SER A 513 27.07 -7.88 -26.25
C SER A 513 26.00 -8.81 -26.84
N SER A 514 24.86 -8.27 -27.30
CA SER A 514 23.80 -9.05 -27.94
C SER A 514 23.00 -8.23 -28.94
N VAL A 515 22.48 -8.90 -29.96
CA VAL A 515 21.62 -8.33 -31.00
C VAL A 515 20.39 -9.18 -31.14
N ARG A 516 19.20 -8.59 -30.96
CA ARG A 516 17.94 -9.26 -31.23
C ARG A 516 17.47 -8.92 -32.65
N LEU A 517 17.31 -9.98 -33.45
CA LEU A 517 16.81 -9.92 -34.81
C LEU A 517 15.31 -10.23 -34.81
N TRP A 518 14.57 -9.49 -35.61
CA TRP A 518 13.16 -9.74 -35.85
C TRP A 518 12.79 -9.48 -37.29
N ARG A 519 11.97 -10.34 -37.89
CA ARG A 519 11.47 -10.18 -39.26
C ARG A 519 9.97 -10.36 -39.35
N ARG A 520 9.37 -9.65 -40.28
CA ARG A 520 7.92 -9.74 -40.52
C ARG A 520 7.55 -10.99 -41.34
N LYS A 521 8.41 -11.36 -42.29
CA LYS A 521 8.27 -12.57 -43.11
C LYS A 521 8.83 -13.79 -42.39
N TRP A 522 8.34 -14.97 -42.69
CA TRP A 522 8.80 -16.23 -42.10
C TRP A 522 10.08 -16.78 -42.74
N GLU A 523 10.38 -16.36 -43.97
CA GLU A 523 11.42 -16.89 -44.81
C GLU A 523 12.59 -15.90 -45.00
N GLY A 524 13.74 -16.46 -45.36
CA GLY A 524 14.98 -15.74 -45.70
C GLY A 524 15.97 -15.62 -44.57
N PRO A 525 17.27 -15.59 -44.88
CA PRO A 525 18.31 -15.42 -43.89
C PRO A 525 18.40 -13.99 -43.37
N TRP A 526 18.95 -13.81 -42.16
CA TRP A 526 19.46 -12.53 -41.68
C TRP A 526 20.93 -12.42 -42.04
N ASN A 527 21.31 -11.34 -42.72
CA ASN A 527 22.69 -10.98 -42.97
C ASN A 527 23.10 -9.85 -42.01
N VAL A 528 24.07 -10.14 -41.16
CA VAL A 528 24.52 -9.21 -40.10
C VAL A 528 26.02 -8.98 -40.26
N SER A 529 26.43 -7.72 -40.45
CA SER A 529 27.82 -7.32 -40.47
C SER A 529 28.23 -6.84 -39.09
N LEU A 530 29.23 -7.46 -38.49
CA LEU A 530 29.81 -7.12 -37.19
C LEU A 530 31.09 -6.34 -37.36
N GLN A 531 31.29 -5.28 -36.61
CA GLN A 531 32.57 -4.56 -36.50
C GLN A 531 33.28 -5.04 -35.21
N LEU A 532 34.47 -5.61 -35.40
CA LEU A 532 35.28 -6.07 -34.28
C LEU A 532 36.05 -4.87 -33.70
N GLY A 533 36.19 -4.82 -32.37
CA GLY A 533 37.00 -3.81 -31.69
C GLY A 533 38.49 -4.01 -31.94
N SER A 534 39.28 -3.01 -31.69
CA SER A 534 40.74 -3.03 -31.87
C SER A 534 41.46 -4.19 -31.16
N ASN A 535 40.86 -4.73 -30.12
CA ASN A 535 41.40 -5.85 -29.35
C ASN A 535 41.37 -7.19 -30.10
N PHE A 536 40.57 -7.32 -31.15
CA PHE A 536 40.49 -8.52 -31.99
C PHE A 536 41.38 -8.42 -33.26
N ALA A 537 41.81 -7.23 -33.63
CA ALA A 537 42.58 -7.01 -34.86
C ALA A 537 44.03 -7.52 -34.79
N MET A 538 44.55 -7.76 -33.60
CA MET A 538 45.95 -8.23 -33.41
C MET A 538 46.19 -9.74 -33.55
N ALA A 539 45.13 -10.53 -33.72
CA ALA A 539 45.25 -12.01 -33.75
C ALA A 539 45.39 -12.64 -35.12
N SER A 540 45.51 -11.86 -36.22
CA SER A 540 45.38 -12.36 -37.60
C SER A 540 46.64 -12.27 -38.46
N GLU A 541 47.82 -12.06 -37.91
CA GLU A 541 49.06 -12.26 -38.69
C GLU A 541 49.57 -13.70 -38.53
N PRO A 542 49.74 -14.45 -39.63
CA PRO A 542 50.46 -15.74 -39.58
C PRO A 542 51.94 -15.44 -39.24
N ALA A 543 52.42 -16.04 -38.17
CA ALA A 543 53.83 -15.98 -37.84
C ALA A 543 54.59 -16.85 -38.85
N ASP A 544 55.20 -16.22 -39.85
CA ASP A 544 56.29 -16.82 -40.59
C ASP A 544 57.49 -16.97 -39.64
N ASP A 545 58.08 -18.14 -39.71
CA ASP A 545 59.20 -18.61 -38.92
C ASP A 545 60.39 -17.62 -38.99
N MET A 546 60.70 -16.98 -37.86
CA MET A 546 62.05 -16.51 -37.59
C MET A 546 62.32 -16.42 -36.09
N GLU A 547 63.17 -17.31 -35.60
CA GLU A 547 63.79 -17.30 -34.28
C GLU A 547 64.46 -15.97 -33.98
N VAL A 548 63.98 -15.25 -32.97
CA VAL A 548 64.86 -14.44 -32.10
C VAL A 548 64.24 -14.42 -30.71
N ALA A 549 64.94 -15.04 -29.76
CA ALA A 549 64.74 -14.88 -28.35
C ALA A 549 64.89 -13.41 -27.96
N VAL A 550 64.00 -12.89 -27.13
CA VAL A 550 64.19 -12.09 -25.92
C VAL A 550 62.89 -11.35 -25.56
N ASN A 551 62.50 -11.50 -24.29
CA ASN A 551 61.46 -10.83 -23.51
C ASN A 551 60.05 -11.42 -23.58
N ASP A 552 59.85 -12.17 -22.53
CA ASP A 552 58.61 -12.77 -22.02
C ASP A 552 57.63 -11.65 -21.52
N GLU A 553 56.96 -10.98 -22.42
CA GLU A 553 55.72 -10.27 -22.13
C GLU A 553 54.58 -11.09 -22.69
N LEU A 554 53.71 -11.57 -21.79
CA LEU A 554 52.50 -12.36 -22.07
C LEU A 554 51.78 -11.84 -23.32
N ARG A 555 51.98 -12.50 -24.46
CA ARG A 555 51.06 -12.42 -25.58
C ARG A 555 49.78 -13.17 -25.14
N VAL A 556 48.84 -12.43 -24.56
CA VAL A 556 47.47 -12.92 -24.37
C VAL A 556 46.93 -13.23 -25.79
N ARG A 557 46.97 -14.47 -26.18
CA ARG A 557 46.25 -14.95 -27.37
C ARG A 557 44.79 -14.54 -27.20
N ALA A 558 44.28 -13.63 -28.00
CA ALA A 558 42.87 -13.25 -27.99
C ALA A 558 42.04 -14.54 -28.19
N ALA A 559 41.20 -14.83 -27.25
CA ALA A 559 40.29 -15.97 -27.34
C ALA A 559 39.40 -15.77 -28.59
N PRO A 560 39.12 -16.84 -29.36
CA PRO A 560 38.21 -16.75 -30.51
C PRO A 560 36.86 -16.19 -30.06
N LEU A 561 36.29 -15.30 -30.87
CA LEU A 561 34.97 -14.78 -30.62
C LEU A 561 33.91 -15.89 -30.77
N GLU A 562 33.29 -16.28 -29.68
CA GLU A 562 32.17 -17.21 -29.73
C GLU A 562 30.88 -16.42 -30.00
N ILE A 563 30.12 -16.87 -30.96
CA ILE A 563 28.86 -16.29 -31.40
C ILE A 563 27.77 -17.32 -31.25
N THR A 564 26.84 -17.09 -30.33
CA THR A 564 25.69 -17.97 -30.08
C THR A 564 24.43 -17.36 -30.67
N ALA A 565 23.81 -18.08 -31.60
CA ALA A 565 22.50 -17.76 -32.14
C ALA A 565 21.43 -18.56 -31.41
N SER A 566 20.46 -17.87 -30.83
CA SER A 566 19.29 -18.43 -30.16
C SER A 566 18.03 -18.05 -30.91
N CYS A 567 17.39 -18.99 -31.57
CA CYS A 567 16.17 -18.78 -32.35
C CYS A 567 14.96 -19.38 -31.67
N SER A 568 13.80 -18.70 -31.74
CA SER A 568 12.63 -19.02 -30.91
C SER A 568 11.38 -19.31 -31.73
N TRP A 569 10.63 -20.33 -31.33
CA TRP A 569 9.33 -20.72 -31.88
C TRP A 569 8.25 -20.69 -30.81
N SER A 570 7.03 -20.28 -31.17
CA SER A 570 5.89 -20.15 -30.25
C SER A 570 4.62 -20.84 -30.72
N ASP A 571 4.62 -21.54 -31.84
CA ASP A 571 3.43 -22.19 -32.36
C ASP A 571 3.10 -23.47 -31.55
N ALA A 572 2.07 -23.37 -30.74
CA ALA A 572 1.53 -24.44 -29.91
C ALA A 572 0.09 -24.83 -30.28
N ASN A 573 -0.37 -24.43 -31.48
CA ASN A 573 -1.72 -24.76 -31.94
C ASN A 573 -1.86 -26.24 -32.29
N VAL A 574 -0.77 -26.85 -32.76
CA VAL A 574 -0.70 -28.29 -33.04
C VAL A 574 -0.02 -28.97 -31.88
N ALA A 575 -0.72 -29.91 -31.23
CA ALA A 575 -0.24 -30.58 -30.03
C ALA A 575 1.10 -31.36 -30.23
N SER A 576 1.34 -31.87 -31.43
CA SER A 576 2.56 -32.62 -31.80
C SER A 576 3.79 -31.72 -31.98
N ARG A 577 3.63 -30.41 -32.16
CA ARG A 577 4.77 -29.52 -32.38
C ARG A 577 5.61 -29.28 -31.12
N ILE A 578 4.96 -29.18 -29.96
CA ILE A 578 5.67 -29.01 -28.67
C ILE A 578 5.05 -29.98 -27.66
N PRO A 579 5.45 -31.27 -27.68
CA PRO A 579 4.84 -32.28 -26.83
C PRO A 579 5.00 -31.98 -25.34
N ALA A 580 6.16 -31.50 -24.90
CA ALA A 580 6.40 -31.11 -23.50
C ALA A 580 5.41 -30.01 -23.04
N PHE A 581 5.13 -28.99 -23.84
CA PHE A 581 4.16 -27.97 -23.51
C PHE A 581 2.72 -28.49 -23.47
N THR A 582 2.41 -29.43 -24.35
CA THR A 582 1.10 -30.10 -24.38
C THR A 582 0.90 -30.97 -23.15
N GLU A 583 1.95 -31.61 -22.64
CA GLU A 583 1.93 -32.33 -21.39
C GLU A 583 1.55 -31.45 -20.20
N PHE A 584 2.13 -30.25 -20.09
CA PHE A 584 1.71 -29.25 -19.08
C PHE A 584 0.23 -28.89 -19.21
N LYS A 585 -0.26 -28.63 -20.43
CA LYS A 585 -1.69 -28.31 -20.63
C LYS A 585 -2.61 -29.43 -20.17
N ARG A 586 -2.18 -30.67 -20.26
CA ARG A 586 -3.01 -31.85 -19.98
C ARG A 586 -2.94 -32.30 -18.51
N TYR A 587 -1.77 -32.25 -17.88
CA TYR A 587 -1.54 -32.88 -16.58
C TYR A 587 -1.29 -31.85 -15.45
N ALA A 588 -1.01 -30.59 -15.76
CA ALA A 588 -0.81 -29.60 -14.73
C ALA A 588 -2.10 -29.39 -13.91
N PRO A 589 -1.97 -29.13 -12.60
CA PRO A 589 -3.11 -28.95 -11.71
C PRO A 589 -4.04 -27.82 -12.19
N GLY A 590 -5.36 -27.97 -12.01
CA GLY A 590 -6.37 -27.03 -12.47
C GLY A 590 -6.26 -25.62 -11.86
N TRP A 591 -5.53 -25.48 -10.77
CA TRP A 591 -5.22 -24.18 -10.14
C TRP A 591 -4.02 -23.48 -10.78
N SER A 592 -3.42 -24.04 -11.84
CA SER A 592 -2.25 -23.49 -12.52
C SER A 592 -2.50 -23.26 -14.01
N THR A 593 -1.68 -22.44 -14.65
CA THR A 593 -1.72 -22.19 -16.10
C THR A 593 -0.33 -21.88 -16.63
N VAL A 594 0.01 -22.51 -17.75
CA VAL A 594 1.29 -22.32 -18.40
C VAL A 594 1.23 -21.18 -19.42
N SER A 595 2.30 -20.39 -19.47
CA SER A 595 2.53 -19.36 -20.49
C SER A 595 3.93 -19.50 -21.07
N LYS A 596 4.22 -18.80 -22.15
CA LYS A 596 5.57 -18.76 -22.72
C LYS A 596 6.49 -17.87 -21.90
N ALA A 597 7.74 -18.28 -21.72
CA ALA A 597 8.78 -17.41 -21.21
C ALA A 597 9.32 -16.51 -22.35
N SER A 598 9.56 -15.23 -22.05
CA SER A 598 10.16 -14.28 -23.00
C SER A 598 9.53 -14.33 -24.42
N VAL A 599 10.30 -14.70 -25.42
CA VAL A 599 9.94 -14.62 -26.85
C VAL A 599 9.39 -15.90 -27.44
N GLY A 600 9.66 -17.09 -26.89
CA GLY A 600 9.26 -18.37 -27.45
C GLY A 600 8.96 -19.44 -26.43
N LEU A 601 8.32 -20.53 -26.88
CA LEU A 601 8.14 -21.75 -26.12
C LEU A 601 9.32 -22.69 -26.32
N VAL A 602 9.89 -22.72 -27.53
CA VAL A 602 11.07 -23.50 -27.88
C VAL A 602 12.17 -22.53 -28.30
N GLU A 603 13.35 -22.71 -27.81
CA GLU A 603 14.58 -22.02 -28.18
C GLU A 603 15.63 -23.03 -28.64
N VAL A 604 16.15 -22.82 -29.84
CA VAL A 604 17.26 -23.61 -30.36
C VAL A 604 18.51 -22.75 -30.42
N LYS A 605 19.59 -23.26 -29.80
CA LYS A 605 20.89 -22.57 -29.72
C LYS A 605 21.91 -23.27 -30.60
N LYS A 606 22.71 -22.46 -31.28
CA LYS A 606 23.86 -22.91 -32.06
C LYS A 606 25.00 -21.90 -31.89
N THR A 607 26.18 -22.40 -31.58
CA THR A 607 27.38 -21.59 -31.33
C THR A 607 28.41 -21.84 -32.44
N ILE A 608 29.03 -20.77 -32.90
CA ILE A 608 30.17 -20.84 -33.81
C ILE A 608 31.35 -20.08 -33.24
N LYS A 609 32.56 -20.44 -33.60
CA LYS A 609 33.80 -19.75 -33.24
C LYS A 609 34.37 -19.05 -34.47
N VAL A 610 34.75 -17.77 -34.32
CA VAL A 610 35.22 -16.92 -35.42
C VAL A 610 36.57 -16.32 -35.08
#